data_8d7751309dba3e018b0de07554379c22
#
_entry.id   8d7751309dba3e018b0de07554379c22
#
_cell.length_a   1.000
_cell.length_b   1.000
_cell.length_c   1.000
_cell.angle_alpha   90.00
_cell.angle_beta   90.00
_cell.angle_gamma   90.00
#
_symmetry.space_group_name_H-M   'P 1'
#
loop_
_entity.id
_entity.type
_entity.pdbx_description
1 polymer ?
#
loop_
_entity_poly.entity_id
_entity_poly.type
_entity_poly.pdbx_seq_one_letter_code
_entity_poly.pdbx_strand_id
1 'polypeptide(L)'
;MRFRFESIKPSCVSGICRLALALVAFVPMGVSQEGVLPPLKDLGIVGDEPAEIVLKGVEFDGNTVFSDAELLELVKERLGKKVSIEELEGVRKAVSKHYVDHRYVNSGAVIDEQDLAGGILKIRIVEGYLDAVNVMNEGWLRSGYLRKRVHREVGKPLNLDDLKLALELIRRDEKIRKINTALVPGDELGQSHLDMIVTEKKVFDVGIGISNRRPPSVGAEEAEMFFGTKNLTSLGDTLRVNYTFTQEGMREIDFGDARNYSVFYSLPLTRWDTTLELGLTQSDYAILEEPFDALDIQSDTRMYSVALRQPIYRDFQHEFSVTLKGEHRRSEVLVSGERFSISPGSVDGQTRITALRISPEYVYRSQERVIAARTTFSFGLDKLDPIMTPDFDRKYFTWMTQASWVESVTKNDTLLIVKLLHQYTDQSVVSMEQFSLGGMNTIRGYRENQLIRDNALVISPELRIPVYKDRYGKPLVYLIPFFDFGTGWNTEGPKDRETIYSAGLGVTYNPSDYVNMAVYWGHAFKDFDIPNDDDLQDYGIHFQLRIGTDFWDPTHYIGPQK
;
A
#
# COMPACT_ATOMS: atom_id res chain seq x y z
N MET A 1 45.15 -6.41 -29.15
CA MET A 1 45.39 -6.52 -27.73
C MET A 1 44.33 -7.45 -27.15
N ARG A 2 44.73 -8.70 -26.85
CA ARG A 2 43.80 -9.74 -26.36
C ARG A 2 43.79 -9.64 -24.82
N PHE A 3 42.64 -9.44 -24.20
CA PHE A 3 42.45 -9.66 -22.79
C PHE A 3 41.77 -11.01 -22.54
N ARG A 4 42.47 -11.82 -21.74
CA ARG A 4 42.13 -13.15 -21.31
C ARG A 4 41.20 -13.04 -20.11
N PHE A 5 40.00 -13.62 -20.16
CA PHE A 5 39.15 -13.80 -19.00
C PHE A 5 39.55 -15.10 -18.29
N GLU A 6 40.03 -14.97 -17.08
CA GLU A 6 40.20 -16.09 -16.17
C GLU A 6 38.87 -16.43 -15.47
N SER A 7 38.54 -17.68 -15.51
CA SER A 7 37.34 -18.27 -14.93
C SER A 7 37.44 -18.31 -13.41
N ILE A 8 36.55 -17.60 -12.72
CA ILE A 8 36.30 -17.79 -11.28
C ILE A 8 35.14 -18.79 -11.13
N LYS A 9 35.44 -19.95 -10.56
CA LYS A 9 34.46 -20.98 -10.24
C LYS A 9 33.48 -20.47 -9.19
N PRO A 10 32.17 -20.71 -9.32
CA PRO A 10 31.22 -20.45 -8.25
C PRO A 10 31.29 -21.59 -7.23
N SER A 11 31.68 -21.29 -6.01
CA SER A 11 31.50 -22.17 -4.87
C SER A 11 30.02 -22.24 -4.49
N CYS A 12 29.52 -23.48 -4.44
CA CYS A 12 28.22 -23.86 -3.89
C CYS A 12 27.91 -23.19 -2.55
N VAL A 13 26.79 -22.47 -2.50
CA VAL A 13 25.99 -22.38 -1.27
C VAL A 13 24.55 -22.70 -1.65
N SER A 14 24.20 -23.95 -1.40
CA SER A 14 22.83 -24.42 -1.36
C SER A 14 22.10 -23.78 -0.18
N GLY A 15 21.27 -22.78 -0.45
CA GLY A 15 20.36 -22.17 0.52
C GLY A 15 18.92 -22.44 0.08
N ILE A 16 18.33 -23.46 0.67
CA ILE A 16 16.94 -23.84 0.56
C ILE A 16 16.08 -22.64 0.98
N CYS A 17 15.52 -21.92 -0.01
CA CYS A 17 14.44 -20.99 0.24
C CYS A 17 13.12 -21.78 0.26
N ARG A 18 12.91 -22.55 1.34
CA ARG A 18 11.55 -22.91 1.75
C ARG A 18 10.90 -21.62 2.23
N LEU A 19 9.72 -21.31 1.68
CA LEU A 19 8.75 -20.40 2.28
C LEU A 19 8.57 -20.78 3.75
N ALA A 20 9.32 -20.13 4.59
CA ALA A 20 8.95 -20.03 5.98
C ALA A 20 7.95 -18.85 6.00
N LEU A 21 6.66 -19.12 6.36
CA LEU A 21 6.04 -18.24 7.33
C LEU A 21 7.17 -17.85 8.29
N ALA A 22 7.74 -16.68 8.12
CA ALA A 22 8.47 -16.08 9.21
C ALA A 22 7.39 -15.67 10.21
N LEU A 23 6.86 -16.66 10.95
CA LEU A 23 6.65 -16.42 12.34
C LEU A 23 7.83 -15.53 12.71
N VAL A 24 7.56 -14.39 13.30
CA VAL A 24 8.49 -13.78 14.21
C VAL A 24 9.00 -14.97 14.99
N ALA A 25 10.17 -15.49 14.65
CA ALA A 25 10.88 -16.37 15.51
C ALA A 25 11.28 -15.46 16.68
N PHE A 26 10.33 -15.23 17.58
CA PHE A 26 10.68 -15.26 18.95
C PHE A 26 11.35 -16.64 19.07
N VAL A 27 12.66 -16.67 18.96
CA VAL A 27 13.40 -17.65 19.70
C VAL A 27 12.73 -17.54 21.07
N PRO A 28 12.08 -18.57 21.59
CA PRO A 28 11.86 -18.61 22.99
C PRO A 28 13.30 -18.67 23.54
N MET A 29 13.94 -17.50 23.77
CA MET A 29 14.80 -17.44 24.90
C MET A 29 13.86 -17.93 25.98
N GLY A 30 14.17 -19.09 26.52
CA GLY A 30 13.62 -19.49 27.80
C GLY A 30 13.88 -18.32 28.73
N VAL A 31 12.96 -17.37 28.70
CA VAL A 31 12.70 -16.52 29.83
C VAL A 31 12.20 -17.56 30.82
N SER A 32 13.14 -18.11 31.58
CA SER A 32 12.80 -18.71 32.83
C SER A 32 11.93 -17.66 33.46
N GLN A 33 10.66 -17.97 33.70
CA GLN A 33 9.70 -17.06 34.35
C GLN A 33 10.20 -16.56 35.72
N GLU A 34 11.40 -16.95 36.13
CA GLU A 34 12.10 -16.59 37.36
C GLU A 34 12.96 -15.33 37.24
N GLY A 35 13.17 -14.76 36.06
CA GLY A 35 14.18 -13.70 35.85
C GLY A 35 13.71 -12.26 35.92
N VAL A 36 12.40 -11.98 36.02
CA VAL A 36 11.89 -10.58 35.90
C VAL A 36 11.47 -9.98 37.24
N LEU A 37 11.14 -10.80 38.23
CA LEU A 37 10.72 -10.31 39.55
C LEU A 37 11.46 -11.08 40.68
N PRO A 38 11.96 -10.40 41.73
CA PRO A 38 12.69 -11.05 42.81
C PRO A 38 11.81 -12.06 43.56
N PRO A 39 12.34 -13.22 43.96
CA PRO A 39 11.61 -14.19 44.77
C PRO A 39 11.38 -13.69 46.22
N LEU A 40 10.29 -14.13 46.82
CA LEU A 40 9.91 -13.78 48.20
C LEU A 40 10.95 -14.12 49.30
N LYS A 41 12.02 -14.84 48.99
CA LYS A 41 13.05 -15.26 49.95
C LYS A 41 13.76 -14.12 50.68
N ASP A 42 13.66 -12.89 50.16
CA ASP A 42 14.30 -11.70 50.78
C ASP A 42 13.35 -10.91 51.67
N LEU A 43 12.16 -11.42 51.95
CA LEU A 43 11.23 -10.82 52.93
C LEU A 43 11.64 -11.14 54.36
N GLY A 44 12.74 -10.74 54.86
CA GLY A 44 13.22 -10.71 56.24
C GLY A 44 12.46 -11.45 57.36
N ILE A 45 11.66 -12.48 57.03
CA ILE A 45 10.91 -13.30 58.00
C ILE A 45 11.88 -14.37 58.52
N VAL A 46 12.57 -14.03 59.58
CA VAL A 46 13.42 -14.95 60.34
C VAL A 46 12.57 -15.61 61.42
N GLY A 47 12.07 -16.82 61.15
CA GLY A 47 11.34 -17.63 62.09
C GLY A 47 11.35 -19.07 61.67
N ASP A 48 11.75 -19.99 62.54
CA ASP A 48 11.93 -21.46 62.35
C ASP A 48 10.62 -22.26 62.21
N GLU A 49 9.43 -21.62 62.13
CA GLU A 49 8.14 -22.27 61.87
C GLU A 49 7.46 -21.63 60.65
N PRO A 50 6.73 -22.42 59.79
CA PRO A 50 5.96 -21.86 58.70
C PRO A 50 4.86 -20.91 59.28
N ALA A 51 5.09 -19.61 59.23
CA ALA A 51 4.13 -18.62 59.69
C ALA A 51 2.86 -18.71 58.83
N GLU A 52 1.82 -19.37 59.35
CA GLU A 52 0.49 -19.38 58.76
C GLU A 52 -0.24 -18.09 59.12
N ILE A 53 -0.75 -17.38 58.13
CA ILE A 53 -1.47 -16.12 58.27
C ILE A 53 -2.90 -16.32 57.76
N VAL A 54 -3.90 -15.81 58.48
CA VAL A 54 -5.27 -15.78 57.97
C VAL A 54 -5.41 -14.61 57.02
N LEU A 55 -5.53 -14.89 55.73
CA LEU A 55 -5.65 -13.88 54.67
C LEU A 55 -7.08 -13.33 54.65
N LYS A 56 -7.32 -12.15 55.25
CA LYS A 56 -8.64 -11.50 55.29
C LYS A 56 -8.96 -10.67 54.06
N GLY A 57 -7.91 -10.14 53.41
CA GLY A 57 -8.06 -9.28 52.23
C GLY A 57 -6.76 -9.15 51.43
N VAL A 58 -6.89 -8.72 50.20
CA VAL A 58 -5.77 -8.34 49.32
C VAL A 58 -6.06 -6.95 48.79
N GLU A 59 -5.10 -6.05 48.90
CA GLU A 59 -5.11 -4.69 48.34
C GLU A 59 -4.11 -4.64 47.18
N PHE A 60 -4.54 -4.07 46.06
CA PHE A 60 -3.68 -3.88 44.87
C PHE A 60 -3.34 -2.41 44.71
N ASP A 61 -2.12 -2.12 44.32
CA ASP A 61 -1.63 -0.77 44.03
C ASP A 61 -0.82 -0.77 42.73
N GLY A 62 -1.04 0.23 41.86
CA GLY A 62 -0.33 0.39 40.57
C GLY A 62 -0.98 -0.33 39.40
N ASN A 63 -2.14 -0.98 39.55
CA ASN A 63 -2.89 -1.59 38.47
C ASN A 63 -3.76 -0.56 37.72
N THR A 64 -3.52 -0.40 36.42
CA THR A 64 -4.33 0.49 35.55
C THR A 64 -5.08 -0.29 34.47
N VAL A 65 -4.63 -1.50 34.16
CA VAL A 65 -5.21 -2.37 33.11
C VAL A 65 -6.39 -3.17 33.66
N PHE A 66 -6.21 -3.79 34.82
CA PHE A 66 -7.24 -4.65 35.42
C PHE A 66 -7.75 -4.00 36.72
N SER A 67 -9.04 -4.10 36.96
CA SER A 67 -9.64 -3.60 38.20
C SER A 67 -9.28 -4.47 39.41
N ASP A 68 -9.30 -3.89 40.62
CA ASP A 68 -9.11 -4.63 41.87
C ASP A 68 -10.09 -5.80 41.99
N ALA A 69 -11.33 -5.61 41.57
CA ALA A 69 -12.36 -6.66 41.60
C ALA A 69 -11.99 -7.85 40.74
N GLU A 70 -11.42 -7.61 39.56
CA GLU A 70 -10.97 -8.64 38.62
C GLU A 70 -9.75 -9.39 39.15
N LEU A 71 -8.77 -8.68 39.71
CA LEU A 71 -7.59 -9.29 40.34
C LEU A 71 -7.94 -10.06 41.59
N LEU A 72 -8.91 -9.57 42.39
CA LEU A 72 -9.38 -10.22 43.60
C LEU A 72 -10.08 -11.56 43.29
N GLU A 73 -10.78 -11.66 42.18
CA GLU A 73 -11.43 -12.89 41.73
C GLU A 73 -10.43 -14.05 41.52
N LEU A 74 -9.19 -13.73 41.11
CA LEU A 74 -8.12 -14.72 40.89
C LEU A 74 -7.64 -15.36 42.20
N VAL A 75 -7.86 -14.72 43.33
CA VAL A 75 -7.31 -15.11 44.64
C VAL A 75 -8.39 -15.37 45.69
N LYS A 76 -9.68 -15.22 45.34
CA LYS A 76 -10.82 -15.32 46.25
C LYS A 76 -10.88 -16.64 47.02
N GLU A 77 -10.44 -17.75 46.42
CA GLU A 77 -10.46 -19.07 47.07
C GLU A 77 -9.53 -19.15 48.29
N ARG A 78 -8.59 -18.23 48.43
CA ARG A 78 -7.63 -18.13 49.56
C ARG A 78 -8.08 -17.16 50.65
N LEU A 79 -9.06 -16.32 50.37
CA LEU A 79 -9.60 -15.39 51.34
C LEU A 79 -10.30 -16.13 52.50
N GLY A 80 -10.05 -15.69 53.72
CA GLY A 80 -10.58 -16.29 54.93
C GLY A 80 -9.88 -17.57 55.39
N LYS A 81 -8.88 -18.04 54.66
CA LYS A 81 -8.11 -19.26 54.99
C LYS A 81 -6.76 -18.92 55.61
N LYS A 82 -6.20 -19.88 56.33
CA LYS A 82 -4.81 -19.85 56.74
C LYS A 82 -3.96 -20.15 55.49
N VAL A 83 -3.01 -19.27 55.20
CA VAL A 83 -2.11 -19.37 54.05
C VAL A 83 -0.65 -19.34 54.51
N SER A 84 0.19 -20.15 53.88
CA SER A 84 1.64 -20.15 54.08
C SER A 84 2.30 -19.08 53.17
N ILE A 85 3.59 -18.81 53.42
CA ILE A 85 4.41 -17.92 52.55
C ILE A 85 4.44 -18.44 51.10
N GLU A 86 4.50 -19.75 50.89
CA GLU A 86 4.46 -20.37 49.55
C GLU A 86 3.12 -20.14 48.87
N GLU A 87 2.02 -20.14 49.61
CA GLU A 87 0.69 -19.84 49.08
C GLU A 87 0.53 -18.35 48.75
N LEU A 88 1.16 -17.43 49.49
CA LEU A 88 1.25 -16.01 49.12
C LEU A 88 2.05 -15.81 47.84
N GLU A 89 3.15 -16.54 47.67
CA GLU A 89 3.88 -16.56 46.37
C GLU A 89 3.01 -17.12 45.23
N GLY A 90 2.15 -18.10 45.53
CA GLY A 90 1.14 -18.59 44.61
C GLY A 90 0.11 -17.51 44.20
N VAL A 91 -0.28 -16.61 45.11
CA VAL A 91 -1.12 -15.43 44.83
C VAL A 91 -0.40 -14.48 43.88
N ARG A 92 0.84 -14.12 44.20
CA ARG A 92 1.67 -13.25 43.37
C ARG A 92 1.82 -13.80 41.95
N LYS A 93 2.12 -15.12 41.85
CA LYS A 93 2.28 -15.82 40.56
C LYS A 93 0.97 -15.84 39.74
N ALA A 94 -0.18 -16.04 40.38
CA ALA A 94 -1.50 -16.03 39.73
C ALA A 94 -1.80 -14.67 39.10
N VAL A 95 -1.58 -13.58 39.86
CA VAL A 95 -1.77 -12.23 39.36
C VAL A 95 -0.79 -11.90 38.25
N SER A 96 0.50 -12.21 38.41
CA SER A 96 1.51 -12.00 37.36
C SER A 96 1.18 -12.80 36.08
N LYS A 97 0.73 -14.04 36.25
CA LYS A 97 0.32 -14.90 35.12
C LYS A 97 -0.87 -14.29 34.37
N HIS A 98 -1.83 -13.69 35.08
CA HIS A 98 -2.98 -13.04 34.45
C HIS A 98 -2.54 -11.91 33.51
N TYR A 99 -1.60 -11.06 33.93
CA TYR A 99 -1.00 -10.04 33.07
C TYR A 99 -0.31 -10.65 31.82
N VAL A 100 0.51 -11.69 32.00
CA VAL A 100 1.22 -12.35 30.91
C VAL A 100 0.25 -13.04 29.93
N ASP A 101 -0.80 -13.68 30.44
CA ASP A 101 -1.82 -14.33 29.61
C ASP A 101 -2.58 -13.30 28.73
N HIS A 102 -2.71 -12.04 29.21
CA HIS A 102 -3.28 -10.91 28.48
C HIS A 102 -2.23 -10.08 27.72
N ARG A 103 -1.04 -10.66 27.45
CA ARG A 103 0.03 -10.08 26.64
C ARG A 103 0.85 -8.94 27.27
N TYR A 104 0.71 -8.69 28.55
CA TYR A 104 1.54 -7.73 29.31
C TYR A 104 2.76 -8.45 29.88
N VAL A 105 3.69 -8.87 29.00
CA VAL A 105 4.76 -9.84 29.31
C VAL A 105 5.84 -9.34 30.27
N ASN A 106 5.98 -8.02 30.43
CA ASN A 106 6.92 -7.37 31.36
C ASN A 106 6.21 -6.75 32.56
N SER A 107 4.93 -7.11 32.79
CA SER A 107 4.11 -6.66 33.91
C SER A 107 3.88 -7.82 34.88
N GLY A 108 3.71 -7.49 36.16
CA GLY A 108 3.43 -8.50 37.15
C GLY A 108 3.31 -7.94 38.57
N ALA A 109 3.04 -8.81 39.51
CA ALA A 109 2.85 -8.52 40.90
C ALA A 109 4.15 -8.65 41.72
N VAL A 110 4.36 -7.75 42.64
CA VAL A 110 5.46 -7.77 43.62
C VAL A 110 4.84 -7.69 45.01
N ILE A 111 5.34 -8.49 45.95
CA ILE A 111 5.03 -8.37 47.35
C ILE A 111 6.24 -7.75 48.04
N ASP A 112 6.12 -6.49 48.40
CA ASP A 112 7.16 -5.78 49.16
C ASP A 112 7.13 -6.21 50.63
N GLU A 113 8.21 -5.96 51.37
CA GLU A 113 8.28 -6.21 52.82
C GLU A 113 7.16 -5.46 53.53
N GLN A 114 6.34 -6.19 54.31
CA GLN A 114 5.15 -5.64 54.96
C GLN A 114 4.75 -6.42 56.20
N ASP A 115 4.03 -5.76 57.14
CA ASP A 115 3.42 -6.40 58.29
C ASP A 115 2.09 -7.06 57.92
N LEU A 116 1.99 -8.37 58.11
CA LEU A 116 0.82 -9.18 57.80
C LEU A 116 -0.05 -9.51 59.04
N ALA A 117 0.24 -8.93 60.20
CA ALA A 117 -0.50 -9.19 61.45
C ALA A 117 -2.01 -8.83 61.33
N GLY A 118 -2.37 -7.88 60.49
CA GLY A 118 -3.74 -7.51 60.17
C GLY A 118 -4.49 -8.49 59.26
N GLY A 119 -3.79 -9.40 58.59
CA GLY A 119 -4.34 -10.34 57.59
C GLY A 119 -4.66 -9.71 56.23
N ILE A 120 -4.17 -8.51 55.95
CA ILE A 120 -4.31 -7.83 54.66
C ILE A 120 -2.97 -7.93 53.92
N LEU A 121 -2.98 -8.50 52.70
CA LEU A 121 -1.83 -8.59 51.82
C LEU A 121 -1.86 -7.42 50.84
N LYS A 122 -0.84 -6.57 50.86
CA LYS A 122 -0.65 -5.53 49.83
C LYS A 122 0.23 -6.04 48.74
N ILE A 123 -0.28 -5.96 47.50
CA ILE A 123 0.42 -6.37 46.28
C ILE A 123 0.63 -5.14 45.43
N ARG A 124 1.87 -4.81 45.16
CA ARG A 124 2.22 -3.78 44.21
C ARG A 124 2.29 -4.36 42.81
N ILE A 125 1.50 -3.81 41.92
CA ILE A 125 1.52 -4.17 40.50
C ILE A 125 2.55 -3.30 39.76
N VAL A 126 3.45 -3.94 39.08
CA VAL A 126 4.41 -3.28 38.19
C VAL A 126 3.91 -3.46 36.77
N GLU A 127 3.31 -2.43 36.22
CA GLU A 127 2.90 -2.41 34.82
C GLU A 127 4.08 -1.94 33.96
N GLY A 128 4.66 -2.90 33.25
CA GLY A 128 5.88 -2.69 32.48
C GLY A 128 5.67 -1.82 31.24
N TYR A 129 6.72 -1.13 30.84
CA TYR A 129 6.67 -0.21 29.70
C TYR A 129 7.92 -0.31 28.82
N LEU A 130 7.77 0.17 27.58
CA LEU A 130 8.89 0.33 26.66
C LEU A 130 9.53 1.70 26.87
N ASP A 131 10.77 1.72 27.38
CA ASP A 131 11.51 2.94 27.66
C ASP A 131 12.28 3.43 26.44
N ALA A 132 13.02 2.54 25.80
CA ALA A 132 13.86 2.90 24.67
C ALA A 132 13.70 1.93 23.49
N VAL A 133 13.89 2.49 22.27
CA VAL A 133 14.00 1.73 21.03
C VAL A 133 15.37 2.01 20.44
N ASN A 134 16.26 1.02 20.51
CA ASN A 134 17.61 1.07 19.97
C ASN A 134 17.59 0.56 18.54
N VAL A 135 17.87 1.40 17.58
CA VAL A 135 17.85 1.05 16.17
C VAL A 135 19.27 1.06 15.62
N MET A 136 19.74 -0.11 15.20
CA MET A 136 20.92 -0.29 14.36
C MET A 136 20.46 -0.47 12.92
N ASN A 137 20.71 0.55 12.09
CA ASN A 137 20.34 0.56 10.69
C ASN A 137 21.60 0.56 9.83
N GLU A 138 21.69 -0.38 8.89
CA GLU A 138 22.79 -0.51 7.94
C GLU A 138 22.60 0.33 6.68
N GLY A 139 21.53 1.13 6.61
CA GLY A 139 21.15 1.95 5.46
C GLY A 139 21.13 3.45 5.74
N TRP A 140 20.40 4.19 4.92
CA TRP A 140 20.30 5.66 4.96
C TRP A 140 19.12 6.18 5.77
N LEU A 141 18.16 5.32 6.11
CA LEU A 141 16.95 5.69 6.84
C LEU A 141 17.30 6.13 8.27
N ARG A 142 16.85 7.29 8.68
CA ARG A 142 17.10 7.78 10.03
C ARG A 142 16.43 6.89 11.07
N SER A 143 17.15 6.53 12.13
CA SER A 143 16.62 5.73 13.23
C SER A 143 15.35 6.33 13.85
N GLY A 144 15.21 7.65 13.85
CA GLY A 144 14.01 8.35 14.31
C GLY A 144 12.75 8.04 13.50
N TYR A 145 12.88 7.67 12.24
CA TYR A 145 11.76 7.21 11.42
C TYR A 145 11.13 5.93 11.97
N LEU A 146 11.94 4.98 12.39
CA LEU A 146 11.51 3.70 12.93
C LEU A 146 11.03 3.83 14.37
N ARG A 147 11.78 4.56 15.23
CA ARG A 147 11.39 4.81 16.63
C ARG A 147 10.00 5.42 16.76
N LYS A 148 9.69 6.44 15.95
CA LYS A 148 8.38 7.11 15.94
C LYS A 148 7.24 6.15 15.62
N ARG A 149 7.47 5.15 14.77
CA ARG A 149 6.47 4.15 14.38
C ARG A 149 6.22 3.12 15.47
N VAL A 150 7.28 2.70 16.17
CA VAL A 150 7.12 1.82 17.33
C VAL A 150 6.34 2.55 18.43
N HIS A 151 6.77 3.73 18.84
CA HIS A 151 6.09 4.50 19.90
C HIS A 151 4.68 4.99 19.55
N ARG A 152 4.27 4.90 18.31
CA ARG A 152 2.89 5.21 17.92
C ARG A 152 1.92 4.12 18.35
N GLU A 153 2.31 2.87 18.16
CA GLU A 153 1.45 1.70 18.41
C GLU A 153 1.59 1.20 19.86
N VAL A 154 2.80 1.30 20.41
CA VAL A 154 3.10 0.77 21.75
C VAL A 154 2.73 1.79 22.81
N GLY A 155 1.73 1.43 23.62
CA GLY A 155 1.27 2.23 24.77
C GLY A 155 2.07 1.97 26.05
N LYS A 156 1.60 2.58 27.13
CA LYS A 156 1.97 2.27 28.53
C LYS A 156 0.71 1.82 29.27
N PRO A 157 0.74 0.62 29.85
CA PRO A 157 1.80 -0.38 29.86
C PRO A 157 2.01 -1.07 28.51
N LEU A 158 3.17 -1.75 28.34
CA LEU A 158 3.55 -2.45 27.11
C LEU A 158 2.68 -3.70 26.90
N ASN A 159 1.90 -3.69 25.82
CA ASN A 159 1.23 -4.88 25.32
C ASN A 159 2.00 -5.49 24.14
N LEU A 160 2.18 -6.82 24.17
CA LEU A 160 2.94 -7.54 23.13
C LEU A 160 2.23 -7.52 21.77
N ASP A 161 0.90 -7.45 21.72
CA ASP A 161 0.16 -7.43 20.46
C ASP A 161 0.30 -6.06 19.77
N ASP A 162 0.34 -4.96 20.53
CA ASP A 162 0.66 -3.62 20.03
C ASP A 162 2.09 -3.56 19.47
N LEU A 163 3.05 -4.17 20.18
CA LEU A 163 4.43 -4.27 19.69
C LEU A 163 4.51 -5.08 18.40
N LYS A 164 3.82 -6.22 18.32
CA LYS A 164 3.76 -7.02 17.09
C LYS A 164 3.15 -6.25 15.93
N LEU A 165 2.07 -5.48 16.19
CA LEU A 165 1.46 -4.64 15.17
C LEU A 165 2.46 -3.59 14.66
N ALA A 166 3.16 -2.90 15.56
CA ALA A 166 4.19 -1.92 15.19
C ALA A 166 5.27 -2.54 14.28
N LEU A 167 5.79 -3.72 14.67
CA LEU A 167 6.83 -4.41 13.92
C LEU A 167 6.32 -4.91 12.55
N GLU A 168 5.09 -5.39 12.48
CA GLU A 168 4.49 -5.83 11.22
C GLU A 168 4.27 -4.65 10.26
N LEU A 169 3.81 -3.50 10.76
CA LEU A 169 3.66 -2.29 9.95
C LEU A 169 5.01 -1.79 9.41
N ILE A 170 6.08 -1.88 10.21
CA ILE A 170 7.43 -1.55 9.76
C ILE A 170 7.91 -2.58 8.72
N ARG A 171 7.65 -3.87 8.91
CA ARG A 171 8.02 -4.93 7.96
C ARG A 171 7.36 -4.78 6.60
N ARG A 172 6.13 -4.22 6.55
CA ARG A 172 5.40 -3.91 5.31
C ARG A 172 5.89 -2.65 4.60
N ASP A 173 6.73 -1.85 5.25
CA ASP A 173 7.28 -0.67 4.59
C ASP A 173 8.17 -1.11 3.41
N GLU A 174 7.89 -0.58 2.23
CA GLU A 174 8.62 -0.90 1.00
C GLU A 174 10.12 -0.61 1.08
N LYS A 175 10.56 0.19 2.04
CA LYS A 175 11.96 0.55 2.27
C LYS A 175 12.70 -0.52 3.07
N ILE A 176 11.97 -1.38 3.77
CA ILE A 176 12.54 -2.37 4.69
C ILE A 176 12.61 -3.74 4.01
N ARG A 177 13.82 -4.32 4.00
CA ARG A 177 14.05 -5.68 3.51
C ARG A 177 13.91 -6.71 4.62
N LYS A 178 14.49 -6.42 5.78
CA LYS A 178 14.53 -7.33 6.92
C LYS A 178 14.59 -6.54 8.22
N ILE A 179 13.93 -7.07 9.22
CA ILE A 179 13.97 -6.55 10.59
C ILE A 179 14.19 -7.73 11.55
N ASN A 180 15.17 -7.59 12.43
CA ASN A 180 15.39 -8.49 13.56
C ASN A 180 15.22 -7.67 14.83
N THR A 181 14.49 -8.20 15.81
CA THR A 181 14.19 -7.48 17.05
C THR A 181 14.36 -8.36 18.27
N ALA A 182 14.79 -7.75 19.37
CA ALA A 182 14.82 -8.37 20.68
C ALA A 182 14.25 -7.39 21.71
N LEU A 183 13.35 -7.86 22.55
CA LEU A 183 12.89 -7.14 23.73
C LEU A 183 13.78 -7.55 24.90
N VAL A 184 14.51 -6.59 25.47
CA VAL A 184 15.46 -6.83 26.56
C VAL A 184 15.02 -6.07 27.82
N PRO A 185 15.23 -6.62 29.04
CA PRO A 185 14.98 -5.90 30.27
C PRO A 185 15.79 -4.61 30.33
N GLY A 186 15.22 -3.57 30.92
CA GLY A 186 15.93 -2.33 31.28
C GLY A 186 16.56 -2.40 32.66
N ASP A 187 17.05 -1.25 33.12
CA ASP A 187 17.73 -1.15 34.42
C ASP A 187 16.77 -1.12 35.60
N GLU A 188 15.52 -0.68 35.38
CA GLU A 188 14.48 -0.59 36.39
C GLU A 188 13.44 -1.70 36.23
N LEU A 189 12.77 -2.05 37.34
CA LEU A 189 11.71 -3.05 37.35
C LEU A 189 10.54 -2.62 36.45
N GLY A 190 10.14 -3.51 35.52
CA GLY A 190 9.09 -3.23 34.52
C GLY A 190 9.57 -2.45 33.30
N GLN A 191 10.80 -1.92 33.30
CA GLN A 191 11.40 -1.26 32.15
C GLN A 191 11.85 -2.28 31.11
N SER A 192 11.65 -1.98 29.83
CA SER A 192 12.16 -2.78 28.71
C SER A 192 12.68 -1.90 27.59
N HIS A 193 13.69 -2.41 26.89
CA HIS A 193 14.24 -1.78 25.69
C HIS A 193 13.99 -2.69 24.48
N LEU A 194 13.70 -2.10 23.35
CA LEU A 194 13.58 -2.82 22.07
C LEU A 194 14.83 -2.60 21.24
N ASP A 195 15.62 -3.65 21.06
CA ASP A 195 16.75 -3.63 20.14
C ASP A 195 16.28 -4.06 18.75
N MET A 196 16.59 -3.26 17.73
CA MET A 196 16.18 -3.46 16.34
C MET A 196 17.38 -3.39 15.42
N ILE A 197 17.60 -4.44 14.62
CA ILE A 197 18.56 -4.46 13.51
C ILE A 197 17.76 -4.44 12.21
N VAL A 198 17.96 -3.41 11.41
CA VAL A 198 17.18 -3.16 10.20
C VAL A 198 18.08 -3.17 8.98
N THR A 199 17.69 -3.93 7.96
CA THR A 199 18.32 -3.94 6.65
C THR A 199 17.36 -3.33 5.65
N GLU A 200 17.77 -2.27 4.95
CA GLU A 200 16.97 -1.59 3.93
C GLU A 200 16.97 -2.36 2.61
N LYS A 201 15.93 -2.14 1.79
CA LYS A 201 15.93 -2.52 0.38
C LYS A 201 16.82 -1.57 -0.41
N LYS A 202 17.07 -1.90 -1.68
CA LYS A 202 17.77 -0.99 -2.59
C LYS A 202 17.03 0.34 -2.66
N VAL A 203 17.80 1.42 -2.64
CA VAL A 203 17.27 2.80 -2.63
C VAL A 203 16.81 3.23 -4.01
N PHE A 204 17.40 2.70 -5.07
CA PHE A 204 17.15 3.12 -6.46
C PHE A 204 16.46 2.03 -7.25
N ASP A 205 15.46 2.46 -8.04
CA ASP A 205 14.73 1.66 -8.99
C ASP A 205 14.87 2.31 -10.37
N VAL A 206 15.25 1.52 -11.37
CA VAL A 206 15.37 1.97 -12.76
C VAL A 206 14.81 0.91 -13.69
N GLY A 207 14.22 1.34 -14.78
CA GLY A 207 13.75 0.42 -15.80
C GLY A 207 13.24 1.10 -17.05
N ILE A 208 12.91 0.24 -18.01
CA ILE A 208 12.32 0.61 -19.29
C ILE A 208 11.07 -0.22 -19.53
N GLY A 209 10.13 0.33 -20.26
CA GLY A 209 8.91 -0.35 -20.70
C GLY A 209 8.63 -0.08 -22.16
N ILE A 210 7.92 -0.98 -22.82
CA ILE A 210 7.35 -0.80 -24.14
C ILE A 210 5.92 -1.32 -24.09
N SER A 211 4.97 -0.57 -24.62
CA SER A 211 3.56 -0.97 -24.67
C SER A 211 2.81 -0.28 -25.80
N ASN A 212 1.61 -0.77 -26.11
CA ASN A 212 0.65 -0.10 -26.99
C ASN A 212 -0.57 0.40 -26.21
N ARG A 213 -0.34 1.17 -25.12
CA ARG A 213 -1.41 1.64 -24.23
C ARG A 213 -1.83 3.10 -24.48
N ARG A 214 -1.52 3.61 -25.65
CA ARG A 214 -2.00 4.92 -26.09
C ARG A 214 -3.07 4.76 -27.15
N PRO A 215 -3.96 5.75 -27.36
CA PRO A 215 -4.88 5.71 -28.47
C PRO A 215 -4.12 5.65 -29.81
N PRO A 216 -4.54 4.81 -30.76
CA PRO A 216 -3.94 4.77 -32.09
C PRO A 216 -3.87 6.12 -32.78
N SER A 217 -4.88 6.99 -32.56
CA SER A 217 -4.93 8.35 -33.12
C SER A 217 -3.72 9.23 -32.79
N VAL A 218 -2.98 8.91 -31.73
CA VAL A 218 -1.78 9.65 -31.29
C VAL A 218 -0.53 8.75 -31.27
N GLY A 219 -0.58 7.62 -31.97
CA GLY A 219 0.45 6.58 -31.98
C GLY A 219 0.35 5.66 -30.78
N ALA A 220 -0.07 4.41 -31.02
CA ALA A 220 -0.38 3.43 -29.98
C ALA A 220 0.84 3.00 -29.19
N GLU A 221 2.00 2.87 -29.84
CA GLU A 221 3.23 2.41 -29.21
C GLU A 221 3.90 3.51 -28.39
N GLU A 222 4.38 3.11 -27.25
CA GLU A 222 5.16 3.96 -26.36
C GLU A 222 6.35 3.20 -25.76
N ALA A 223 7.44 3.92 -25.51
CA ALA A 223 8.55 3.45 -24.70
C ALA A 223 8.67 4.31 -23.45
N GLU A 224 8.67 3.69 -22.29
CA GLU A 224 8.75 4.34 -20.98
C GLU A 224 10.14 4.11 -20.37
N MET A 225 10.72 5.15 -19.80
CA MET A 225 11.86 5.06 -18.89
C MET A 225 11.41 5.53 -17.51
N PHE A 226 11.69 4.74 -16.50
CA PHE A 226 11.38 5.15 -15.13
C PHE A 226 12.61 5.11 -14.23
N PHE A 227 12.65 6.09 -13.34
CA PHE A 227 13.60 6.19 -12.26
C PHE A 227 12.85 6.43 -10.96
N GLY A 228 13.20 5.67 -9.92
CA GLY A 228 12.66 5.82 -8.59
C GLY A 228 13.74 5.79 -7.52
N THR A 229 13.47 6.45 -6.41
CA THR A 229 14.26 6.29 -5.19
C THR A 229 13.34 6.29 -3.97
N LYS A 230 13.62 5.36 -3.06
CA LYS A 230 12.84 5.14 -1.83
C LYS A 230 13.68 5.55 -0.63
N ASN A 231 13.81 6.78 -0.31
CA ASN A 231 14.60 7.33 0.80
C ASN A 231 15.76 8.24 0.35
N LEU A 232 15.45 9.22 -0.50
CA LEU A 232 16.42 10.17 -1.03
C LEU A 232 17.03 11.07 0.07
N THR A 233 16.18 11.54 1.01
CA THR A 233 16.58 12.49 2.08
C THR A 233 16.78 11.84 3.44
N SER A 234 16.75 10.51 3.53
CA SER A 234 16.84 9.74 4.78
C SER A 234 15.60 9.88 5.70
N LEU A 235 14.53 10.50 5.21
CA LEU A 235 13.28 10.71 5.94
C LEU A 235 12.20 9.67 5.57
N GLY A 236 12.52 8.72 4.70
CA GLY A 236 11.59 7.74 4.17
C GLY A 236 10.73 8.30 3.03
N ASP A 237 11.21 9.31 2.35
CA ASP A 237 10.61 9.92 1.17
C ASP A 237 10.75 9.02 -0.06
N THR A 238 9.90 9.27 -1.06
CA THR A 238 9.95 8.56 -2.34
C THR A 238 9.90 9.58 -3.47
N LEU A 239 10.81 9.47 -4.42
CA LEU A 239 10.79 10.20 -5.68
C LEU A 239 10.59 9.19 -6.81
N ARG A 240 9.68 9.50 -7.74
CA ARG A 240 9.50 8.77 -9.00
C ARG A 240 9.50 9.76 -10.15
N VAL A 241 10.22 9.40 -11.21
CA VAL A 241 10.29 10.14 -12.45
C VAL A 241 10.04 9.14 -13.57
N ASN A 242 9.02 9.40 -14.39
CA ASN A 242 8.77 8.64 -15.61
C ASN A 242 8.92 9.59 -16.79
N TYR A 243 9.51 9.07 -17.85
CA TYR A 243 9.59 9.73 -19.15
C TYR A 243 9.10 8.75 -20.20
N THR A 244 8.16 9.19 -21.05
CA THR A 244 7.57 8.36 -22.10
C THR A 244 7.88 8.94 -23.45
N PHE A 245 8.50 8.12 -24.30
CA PHE A 245 8.68 8.39 -25.73
C PHE A 245 7.46 7.91 -26.48
N THR A 246 6.93 8.72 -27.34
CA THR A 246 5.86 8.38 -28.25
C THR A 246 6.43 7.79 -29.54
N GLN A 247 5.57 7.24 -30.41
CA GLN A 247 5.98 6.67 -31.70
C GLN A 247 6.78 7.67 -32.55
N GLU A 248 6.40 8.93 -32.55
CA GLU A 248 7.10 10.01 -33.24
C GLU A 248 8.48 10.25 -32.63
N GLY A 249 8.58 10.39 -31.32
CA GLY A 249 9.87 10.56 -30.61
C GLY A 249 10.77 9.34 -30.67
N MET A 250 10.25 8.13 -30.92
CA MET A 250 11.06 6.93 -31.12
C MET A 250 11.74 6.87 -32.51
N ARG A 251 11.13 7.48 -33.52
CA ARG A 251 11.71 7.48 -34.87
C ARG A 251 12.98 8.33 -34.98
N GLU A 252 13.06 9.42 -34.24
CA GLU A 252 14.18 10.38 -34.29
C GLU A 252 14.95 10.55 -32.99
N ILE A 253 14.55 9.88 -31.91
CA ILE A 253 15.11 10.03 -30.54
C ILE A 253 15.25 11.53 -30.17
N ASP A 254 14.21 12.30 -30.37
CA ASP A 254 14.19 13.70 -29.98
C ASP A 254 13.57 13.86 -28.59
N PHE A 255 14.39 14.32 -27.62
CA PHE A 255 13.95 14.65 -26.28
C PHE A 255 13.21 16.01 -26.22
N GLY A 256 13.11 16.73 -27.33
CA GLY A 256 12.59 18.10 -27.41
C GLY A 256 11.12 18.22 -27.70
N ASP A 257 10.57 17.40 -28.61
CA ASP A 257 9.27 17.65 -29.22
C ASP A 257 8.11 16.87 -28.60
N ALA A 258 8.34 15.74 -27.93
CA ALA A 258 7.31 14.97 -27.24
C ALA A 258 7.60 14.92 -25.74
N ARG A 259 7.11 15.90 -24.99
CA ARG A 259 7.39 16.06 -23.56
C ARG A 259 6.40 15.30 -22.70
N ASN A 260 6.51 13.98 -22.67
CA ASN A 260 5.69 13.17 -21.78
C ASN A 260 6.51 12.76 -20.56
N TYR A 261 6.35 13.47 -19.45
CA TYR A 261 7.01 13.11 -18.21
C TYR A 261 6.10 13.30 -17.00
N SER A 262 6.35 12.53 -15.97
CA SER A 262 5.74 12.71 -14.67
C SER A 262 6.79 12.65 -13.56
N VAL A 263 6.65 13.55 -12.59
CA VAL A 263 7.46 13.60 -11.37
C VAL A 263 6.52 13.49 -10.19
N PHE A 264 6.75 12.53 -9.34
CA PHE A 264 6.01 12.34 -8.11
C PHE A 264 6.96 12.27 -6.93
N TYR A 265 6.71 13.07 -5.91
CA TYR A 265 7.46 13.09 -4.67
C TYR A 265 6.53 12.91 -3.48
N SER A 266 6.86 12.01 -2.56
CA SER A 266 6.12 11.80 -1.33
C SER A 266 7.04 11.85 -0.11
N LEU A 267 6.60 12.55 0.94
CA LEU A 267 7.35 12.75 2.17
C LEU A 267 6.48 12.49 3.40
N PRO A 268 6.80 11.49 4.24
CA PRO A 268 6.14 11.29 5.52
C PRO A 268 6.46 12.45 6.48
N LEU A 269 5.44 13.18 6.95
CA LEU A 269 5.60 14.37 7.79
C LEU A 269 5.55 14.06 9.28
N THR A 270 4.63 13.19 9.70
CA THR A 270 4.32 12.98 11.10
C THR A 270 4.57 11.53 11.54
N ARG A 271 4.51 11.30 12.86
CA ARG A 271 4.53 9.94 13.44
C ARG A 271 3.30 9.11 13.06
N TRP A 272 2.21 9.76 12.63
CA TRP A 272 0.96 9.14 12.22
C TRP A 272 0.94 8.75 10.74
N ASP A 273 2.09 8.82 10.07
CA ASP A 273 2.26 8.58 8.63
C ASP A 273 1.45 9.55 7.75
N THR A 274 1.13 10.75 8.26
CA THR A 274 0.66 11.83 7.38
C THR A 274 1.71 12.06 6.31
N THR A 275 1.36 11.89 5.05
CA THR A 275 2.29 11.98 3.92
C THR A 275 1.90 13.16 3.03
N LEU A 276 2.87 14.03 2.75
CA LEU A 276 2.75 15.06 1.72
C LEU A 276 3.11 14.41 0.38
N GLU A 277 2.26 14.62 -0.63
CA GLU A 277 2.47 14.15 -1.99
C GLU A 277 2.44 15.33 -2.94
N LEU A 278 3.47 15.44 -3.78
CA LEU A 278 3.61 16.45 -4.82
C LEU A 278 3.66 15.75 -6.18
N GLY A 279 2.90 16.24 -7.14
CA GLY A 279 2.84 15.68 -8.48
C GLY A 279 2.96 16.76 -9.55
N LEU A 280 3.74 16.47 -10.58
CA LEU A 280 3.85 17.23 -11.81
C LEU A 280 3.76 16.25 -12.97
N THR A 281 2.84 16.51 -13.91
CA THR A 281 2.76 15.73 -15.16
C THR A 281 2.67 16.71 -16.32
N GLN A 282 3.42 16.46 -17.38
CA GLN A 282 3.27 17.08 -18.68
C GLN A 282 3.08 15.99 -19.72
N SER A 283 2.15 16.19 -20.62
CA SER A 283 1.84 15.28 -21.70
C SER A 283 1.54 16.06 -22.97
N ASP A 284 2.41 15.92 -23.95
CA ASP A 284 2.25 16.48 -25.27
C ASP A 284 1.92 15.33 -26.25
N TYR A 285 1.05 15.56 -27.20
CA TYR A 285 0.76 14.60 -28.25
C TYR A 285 0.29 15.30 -29.53
N ALA A 286 0.58 14.68 -30.67
CA ALA A 286 0.04 15.05 -31.97
C ALA A 286 -0.90 13.97 -32.47
N ILE A 287 -1.91 14.33 -33.28
CA ILE A 287 -2.75 13.35 -33.98
C ILE A 287 -1.99 12.88 -35.21
N LEU A 288 -1.78 11.55 -35.31
CA LEU A 288 -1.01 10.90 -36.38
C LEU A 288 -1.90 10.07 -37.31
N GLU A 289 -3.19 9.90 -36.99
CA GLU A 289 -4.13 9.06 -37.73
C GLU A 289 -4.76 9.82 -38.91
N GLU A 290 -4.71 9.24 -40.11
CA GLU A 290 -5.42 9.80 -41.28
C GLU A 290 -6.95 9.79 -41.08
N PRO A 291 -7.68 10.77 -41.57
CA PRO A 291 -7.23 11.92 -42.40
C PRO A 291 -6.84 13.16 -41.61
N PHE A 292 -6.75 13.05 -40.28
CA PHE A 292 -6.57 14.21 -39.38
C PHE A 292 -5.09 14.59 -39.19
N ASP A 293 -4.15 13.74 -39.55
CA ASP A 293 -2.71 13.99 -39.51
C ASP A 293 -2.31 15.25 -40.30
N ALA A 294 -2.95 15.48 -41.44
CA ALA A 294 -2.74 16.65 -42.29
C ALA A 294 -3.14 17.99 -41.63
N LEU A 295 -3.93 17.95 -40.53
CA LEU A 295 -4.34 19.14 -39.81
C LEU A 295 -3.33 19.59 -38.74
N ASP A 296 -2.26 18.81 -38.52
CA ASP A 296 -1.25 19.07 -37.48
C ASP A 296 -1.88 19.47 -36.14
N ILE A 297 -2.69 18.56 -35.60
CA ILE A 297 -3.39 18.77 -34.33
C ILE A 297 -2.47 18.36 -33.19
N GLN A 298 -2.08 19.29 -32.37
CA GLN A 298 -1.20 19.09 -31.22
C GLN A 298 -1.90 19.46 -29.91
N SER A 299 -1.57 18.78 -28.82
CA SER A 299 -2.07 19.09 -27.49
C SER A 299 -0.95 19.08 -26.47
N ASP A 300 -0.88 20.11 -25.63
CA ASP A 300 -0.03 20.20 -24.42
C ASP A 300 -0.94 20.18 -23.20
N THR A 301 -0.74 19.23 -22.31
CA THR A 301 -1.47 19.14 -21.04
C THR A 301 -0.50 19.12 -19.88
N ARG A 302 -0.72 20.02 -18.90
CA ARG A 302 0.06 20.11 -17.66
C ARG A 302 -0.83 19.95 -16.45
N MET A 303 -0.37 19.16 -15.50
CA MET A 303 -1.05 18.92 -14.24
C MET A 303 -0.10 19.13 -13.06
N TYR A 304 -0.55 19.91 -12.10
CA TYR A 304 0.12 20.13 -10.82
C TYR A 304 -0.79 19.61 -9.70
N SER A 305 -0.23 18.89 -8.75
CA SER A 305 -1.00 18.40 -7.61
C SER A 305 -0.22 18.48 -6.30
N VAL A 306 -0.96 18.78 -5.23
CA VAL A 306 -0.49 18.74 -3.85
C VAL A 306 -1.51 17.96 -3.05
N ALA A 307 -1.07 16.92 -2.32
CA ALA A 307 -1.98 16.12 -1.51
C ALA A 307 -1.41 15.84 -0.12
N LEU A 308 -2.34 15.61 0.82
CA LEU A 308 -2.06 15.10 2.15
C LEU A 308 -2.83 13.79 2.31
N ARG A 309 -2.09 12.70 2.48
CA ARG A 309 -2.64 11.37 2.78
C ARG A 309 -2.51 11.10 4.27
N GLN A 310 -3.61 10.71 4.91
CA GLN A 310 -3.66 10.38 6.33
C GLN A 310 -4.24 8.97 6.52
N PRO A 311 -3.46 7.99 6.99
CA PRO A 311 -4.01 6.77 7.55
C PRO A 311 -4.81 7.10 8.82
N ILE A 312 -6.07 6.65 8.86
CA ILE A 312 -7.00 6.87 9.99
C ILE A 312 -7.04 5.64 10.89
N TYR A 313 -7.06 4.46 10.28
CA TYR A 313 -7.09 3.18 10.97
C TYR A 313 -6.20 2.18 10.26
N ARG A 314 -5.47 1.38 11.04
CA ARG A 314 -4.58 0.35 10.51
C ARG A 314 -4.39 -0.77 11.52
N ASP A 315 -4.61 -1.99 11.10
CA ASP A 315 -4.31 -3.20 11.86
C ASP A 315 -3.61 -4.26 10.99
N PHE A 316 -3.60 -5.52 11.44
CA PHE A 316 -2.97 -6.62 10.70
C PHE A 316 -3.61 -6.91 9.32
N GLN A 317 -4.88 -6.63 9.15
CA GLN A 317 -5.65 -6.96 7.96
C GLN A 317 -6.24 -5.75 7.26
N HIS A 318 -6.56 -4.70 8.01
CA HIS A 318 -7.31 -3.54 7.56
C HIS A 318 -6.44 -2.28 7.52
N GLU A 319 -6.61 -1.49 6.48
CA GLU A 319 -6.09 -0.14 6.41
C GLU A 319 -7.16 0.78 5.84
N PHE A 320 -7.47 1.85 6.56
CA PHE A 320 -8.33 2.92 6.09
C PHE A 320 -7.56 4.24 6.10
N SER A 321 -7.53 4.92 4.97
CA SER A 321 -6.86 6.21 4.82
C SER A 321 -7.73 7.20 4.05
N VAL A 322 -7.45 8.49 4.22
CA VAL A 322 -8.10 9.57 3.48
C VAL A 322 -7.01 10.45 2.87
N THR A 323 -7.17 10.77 1.59
CA THR A 323 -6.31 11.71 0.87
C THR A 323 -7.11 12.95 0.52
N LEU A 324 -6.58 14.11 0.88
CA LEU A 324 -7.06 15.42 0.44
C LEU A 324 -6.08 15.94 -0.61
N LYS A 325 -6.54 16.18 -1.84
CA LYS A 325 -5.70 16.61 -2.98
C LYS A 325 -6.26 17.87 -3.63
N GLY A 326 -5.43 18.90 -3.75
CA GLY A 326 -5.62 20.03 -4.67
C GLY A 326 -4.93 19.74 -6.00
N GLU A 327 -5.62 19.98 -7.09
CA GLU A 327 -5.14 19.71 -8.44
C GLU A 327 -5.46 20.86 -9.37
N HIS A 328 -4.48 21.25 -10.18
CA HIS A 328 -4.61 22.27 -11.21
C HIS A 328 -4.17 21.68 -12.54
N ARG A 329 -5.06 21.72 -13.55
CA ARG A 329 -4.81 21.22 -14.91
C ARG A 329 -5.00 22.33 -15.92
N ARG A 330 -4.11 22.34 -16.91
CA ARG A 330 -4.20 23.18 -18.10
C ARG A 330 -3.99 22.30 -19.32
N SER A 331 -4.84 22.46 -20.31
CA SER A 331 -4.68 21.88 -21.66
C SER A 331 -4.72 22.97 -22.69
N GLU A 332 -3.90 22.84 -23.73
CA GLU A 332 -3.85 23.71 -24.89
C GLU A 332 -3.84 22.85 -26.16
N VAL A 333 -4.69 23.20 -27.11
CA VAL A 333 -4.80 22.49 -28.39
C VAL A 333 -4.49 23.46 -29.51
N LEU A 334 -3.59 23.05 -30.39
CA LEU A 334 -3.18 23.76 -31.60
C LEU A 334 -3.63 22.97 -32.82
N VAL A 335 -4.03 23.65 -33.87
CA VAL A 335 -4.30 23.11 -35.21
C VAL A 335 -3.50 23.93 -36.19
N SER A 336 -2.57 23.31 -36.91
CA SER A 336 -1.64 24.00 -37.80
C SER A 336 -0.88 25.16 -37.12
N GLY A 337 -0.51 24.96 -35.87
CA GLY A 337 0.22 25.94 -35.06
C GLY A 337 -0.63 27.06 -34.42
N GLU A 338 -1.93 27.12 -34.70
CA GLU A 338 -2.83 28.11 -34.11
C GLU A 338 -3.77 27.46 -33.08
N ARG A 339 -4.09 28.19 -32.01
CA ARG A 339 -5.04 27.72 -30.98
C ARG A 339 -6.43 27.50 -31.56
N PHE A 340 -6.96 26.31 -31.37
CA PHE A 340 -8.28 25.97 -31.88
C PHE A 340 -9.06 25.06 -30.92
N SER A 341 -10.34 25.42 -30.67
CA SER A 341 -11.20 24.68 -29.73
C SER A 341 -11.84 23.48 -30.40
N ILE A 342 -11.18 22.30 -30.27
CA ILE A 342 -11.72 21.01 -30.70
C ILE A 342 -12.45 20.33 -29.55
N SER A 343 -11.89 20.42 -28.36
CA SER A 343 -12.43 19.72 -27.17
C SER A 343 -13.63 20.46 -26.59
N PRO A 344 -14.70 19.75 -26.20
CA PRO A 344 -15.83 20.34 -25.50
C PRO A 344 -15.40 21.13 -24.26
N GLY A 345 -15.89 22.35 -24.14
CA GLY A 345 -15.58 23.26 -23.04
C GLY A 345 -14.31 24.09 -23.21
N SER A 346 -13.53 23.93 -24.29
CA SER A 346 -12.36 24.77 -24.54
C SER A 346 -12.72 26.15 -25.07
N VAL A 347 -11.93 27.17 -24.70
CA VAL A 347 -12.03 28.56 -25.18
C VAL A 347 -10.69 28.92 -25.84
N ASP A 348 -10.71 29.30 -27.10
CA ASP A 348 -9.50 29.61 -27.88
C ASP A 348 -8.42 28.52 -27.73
N GLY A 349 -8.82 27.25 -27.88
CA GLY A 349 -7.93 26.08 -27.73
C GLY A 349 -7.47 25.80 -26.30
N GLN A 350 -7.93 26.53 -25.29
CA GLN A 350 -7.48 26.35 -23.91
C GLN A 350 -8.60 25.84 -23.00
N THR A 351 -8.21 24.97 -22.09
CA THR A 351 -9.04 24.56 -20.95
C THR A 351 -8.19 24.60 -19.68
N ARG A 352 -8.70 25.22 -18.63
CA ARG A 352 -8.03 25.31 -17.34
C ARG A 352 -9.01 25.04 -16.22
N ILE A 353 -8.68 24.06 -15.37
CA ILE A 353 -9.52 23.66 -14.24
C ILE A 353 -8.69 23.54 -12.97
N THR A 354 -9.36 23.79 -11.86
CA THR A 354 -8.83 23.53 -10.52
C THR A 354 -9.85 22.70 -9.76
N ALA A 355 -9.41 21.65 -9.08
CA ALA A 355 -10.27 20.77 -8.31
C ALA A 355 -9.71 20.47 -6.93
N LEU A 356 -10.60 20.33 -5.96
CA LEU A 356 -10.34 19.72 -4.66
C LEU A 356 -10.89 18.30 -4.70
N ARG A 357 -10.06 17.33 -4.36
CA ARG A 357 -10.44 15.91 -4.36
C ARG A 357 -10.29 15.31 -2.97
N ILE A 358 -11.32 14.62 -2.50
CA ILE A 358 -11.31 13.87 -1.23
C ILE A 358 -11.42 12.40 -1.58
N SER A 359 -10.43 11.62 -1.18
CA SER A 359 -10.35 10.20 -1.54
C SER A 359 -10.20 9.33 -0.29
N PRO A 360 -11.29 8.82 0.30
CA PRO A 360 -11.23 7.68 1.19
C PRO A 360 -10.79 6.42 0.45
N GLU A 361 -9.94 5.65 1.11
CA GLU A 361 -9.34 4.43 0.61
C GLU A 361 -9.37 3.35 1.69
N TYR A 362 -9.81 2.17 1.34
CA TYR A 362 -9.87 1.02 2.21
C TYR A 362 -9.17 -0.17 1.59
N VAL A 363 -8.33 -0.84 2.36
CA VAL A 363 -7.65 -2.07 1.94
C VAL A 363 -7.81 -3.12 3.03
N TYR A 364 -8.31 -4.28 2.63
CA TYR A 364 -8.33 -5.51 3.41
C TYR A 364 -7.33 -6.50 2.84
N ARG A 365 -6.55 -7.16 3.70
CA ARG A 365 -5.57 -8.18 3.29
C ARG A 365 -5.63 -9.40 4.21
N SER A 366 -5.79 -10.57 3.63
CA SER A 366 -5.61 -11.86 4.30
C SER A 366 -4.64 -12.74 3.50
N GLN A 367 -4.44 -13.97 3.89
CA GLN A 367 -3.61 -14.93 3.15
C GLN A 367 -4.21 -15.31 1.79
N GLU A 368 -5.52 -15.31 1.68
CA GLU A 368 -6.25 -15.79 0.49
C GLU A 368 -6.93 -14.65 -0.28
N ARG A 369 -7.15 -13.49 0.36
CA ARG A 369 -7.97 -12.41 -0.20
C ARG A 369 -7.35 -11.04 0.01
N VAL A 370 -7.43 -10.22 -1.04
CA VAL A 370 -7.17 -8.78 -0.98
C VAL A 370 -8.35 -8.03 -1.58
N ILE A 371 -8.87 -7.05 -0.84
CA ILE A 371 -9.87 -6.11 -1.34
C ILE A 371 -9.27 -4.71 -1.19
N ALA A 372 -9.24 -3.96 -2.28
CA ALA A 372 -8.83 -2.57 -2.27
C ALA A 372 -9.93 -1.73 -2.94
N ALA A 373 -10.34 -0.67 -2.30
CA ALA A 373 -11.32 0.26 -2.83
C ALA A 373 -10.91 1.69 -2.52
N ARG A 374 -10.95 2.54 -3.54
CA ARG A 374 -10.77 3.99 -3.43
C ARG A 374 -11.98 4.66 -4.04
N THR A 375 -12.59 5.57 -3.31
CA THR A 375 -13.59 6.47 -3.85
C THR A 375 -13.05 7.89 -3.85
N THR A 376 -13.31 8.66 -4.90
CA THR A 376 -12.82 10.04 -5.04
C THR A 376 -14.00 10.94 -5.33
N PHE A 377 -14.23 11.89 -4.45
CA PHE A 377 -15.17 12.98 -4.63
C PHE A 377 -14.38 14.20 -5.10
N SER A 378 -14.68 14.67 -6.29
CA SER A 378 -14.01 15.83 -6.90
C SER A 378 -14.96 17.02 -6.94
N PHE A 379 -14.46 18.14 -6.50
CA PHE A 379 -15.18 19.42 -6.48
C PHE A 379 -14.41 20.42 -7.33
N GLY A 380 -14.97 20.82 -8.46
CA GLY A 380 -14.45 21.92 -9.27
C GLY A 380 -14.44 23.22 -8.49
N LEU A 381 -13.42 24.03 -8.67
CA LEU A 381 -13.24 25.30 -7.99
C LEU A 381 -13.16 26.44 -9.02
N ASP A 382 -13.94 27.49 -8.80
CA ASP A 382 -13.82 28.74 -9.56
C ASP A 382 -12.66 29.59 -9.00
N LYS A 383 -11.45 29.02 -9.09
CA LYS A 383 -10.20 29.62 -8.58
C LYS A 383 -9.04 29.35 -9.54
N LEU A 384 -8.00 30.17 -9.45
CA LEU A 384 -6.80 30.10 -10.28
C LEU A 384 -7.11 30.29 -11.79
N ASP A 385 -8.01 31.21 -12.07
CA ASP A 385 -8.36 31.66 -13.43
C ASP A 385 -8.82 30.50 -14.35
N PRO A 386 -9.96 29.85 -14.03
CA PRO A 386 -10.46 28.73 -14.84
C PRO A 386 -10.90 29.20 -16.22
N ILE A 387 -10.54 28.43 -17.26
CA ILE A 387 -10.90 28.68 -18.66
C ILE A 387 -11.76 27.53 -19.14
N MET A 388 -13.03 27.82 -19.41
CA MET A 388 -13.99 26.90 -20.03
C MET A 388 -15.19 27.71 -20.57
N THR A 389 -15.89 27.14 -21.55
CA THR A 389 -17.10 27.77 -22.09
C THR A 389 -18.20 27.84 -21.03
N PRO A 390 -19.16 28.79 -21.15
CA PRO A 390 -20.24 28.96 -20.15
C PRO A 390 -21.16 27.75 -19.99
N ASP A 391 -21.18 26.82 -20.95
CA ASP A 391 -22.01 25.63 -20.92
C ASP A 391 -21.50 24.59 -19.88
N PHE A 392 -20.28 24.78 -19.36
CA PHE A 392 -19.68 23.92 -18.33
C PHE A 392 -19.59 24.67 -17.00
N ASP A 393 -20.08 24.04 -15.93
CA ASP A 393 -19.96 24.62 -14.59
C ASP A 393 -18.55 24.45 -14.03
N ARG A 394 -17.96 25.56 -13.59
CA ARG A 394 -16.66 25.58 -12.91
C ARG A 394 -16.70 24.90 -11.54
N LYS A 395 -17.88 24.77 -10.95
CA LYS A 395 -18.14 24.12 -9.67
C LYS A 395 -18.76 22.73 -9.84
N TYR A 396 -18.23 21.96 -10.77
CA TYR A 396 -18.70 20.61 -11.04
C TYR A 396 -18.44 19.67 -9.86
N PHE A 397 -19.22 18.60 -9.80
CA PHE A 397 -19.02 17.47 -8.91
C PHE A 397 -18.86 16.19 -9.72
N THR A 398 -17.80 15.41 -9.39
CA THR A 398 -17.67 14.03 -9.89
C THR A 398 -17.41 13.06 -8.74
N TRP A 399 -18.01 11.89 -8.83
CA TRP A 399 -17.78 10.77 -7.93
C TRP A 399 -17.21 9.60 -8.72
N MET A 400 -15.95 9.25 -8.45
CA MET A 400 -15.27 8.10 -9.05
C MET A 400 -15.01 7.04 -7.99
N THR A 401 -15.28 5.77 -8.30
CA THR A 401 -14.92 4.63 -7.47
C THR A 401 -14.08 3.65 -8.27
N GLN A 402 -12.97 3.22 -7.67
CA GLN A 402 -12.08 2.19 -8.18
C GLN A 402 -11.98 1.11 -7.12
N ALA A 403 -12.34 -0.12 -7.46
CA ALA A 403 -12.23 -1.24 -6.54
C ALA A 403 -11.63 -2.46 -7.23
N SER A 404 -10.95 -3.27 -6.47
CA SER A 404 -10.39 -4.53 -6.91
C SER A 404 -10.53 -5.58 -5.81
N TRP A 405 -10.97 -6.76 -6.21
CA TRP A 405 -11.06 -7.94 -5.36
C TRP A 405 -10.19 -9.03 -5.97
N VAL A 406 -9.24 -9.52 -5.19
CA VAL A 406 -8.37 -10.65 -5.53
C VAL A 406 -8.64 -11.79 -4.56
N GLU A 407 -8.88 -12.97 -5.08
CA GLU A 407 -9.16 -14.17 -4.31
C GLU A 407 -8.30 -15.33 -4.82
N SER A 408 -7.65 -16.04 -3.90
CA SER A 408 -6.99 -17.32 -4.22
C SER A 408 -8.06 -18.42 -4.27
N VAL A 409 -8.41 -18.88 -5.47
CA VAL A 409 -9.51 -19.84 -5.66
C VAL A 409 -9.07 -21.30 -5.65
N THR A 410 -7.78 -21.56 -5.77
CA THR A 410 -7.22 -22.92 -5.72
C THR A 410 -5.89 -22.96 -4.96
N LYS A 411 -5.53 -24.15 -4.47
CA LYS A 411 -4.22 -24.41 -3.85
C LYS A 411 -3.04 -24.28 -4.83
N ASN A 412 -3.31 -24.17 -6.13
CA ASN A 412 -2.30 -24.05 -7.17
C ASN A 412 -1.97 -22.59 -7.54
N ASP A 413 -2.29 -21.62 -6.69
CA ASP A 413 -2.06 -20.18 -6.91
C ASP A 413 -2.90 -19.60 -8.08
N THR A 414 -4.05 -20.20 -8.40
CA THR A 414 -5.00 -19.56 -9.33
C THR A 414 -5.72 -18.44 -8.61
N LEU A 415 -5.72 -17.25 -9.21
CA LEU A 415 -6.34 -16.06 -8.65
C LEU A 415 -7.56 -15.65 -9.48
N LEU A 416 -8.68 -15.37 -8.81
CA LEU A 416 -9.77 -14.59 -9.38
C LEU A 416 -9.51 -13.13 -9.08
N ILE A 417 -9.54 -12.28 -10.09
CA ILE A 417 -9.43 -10.83 -9.95
C ILE A 417 -10.68 -10.20 -10.56
N VAL A 418 -11.34 -9.36 -9.80
CA VAL A 418 -12.48 -8.57 -10.28
C VAL A 418 -12.17 -7.10 -10.07
N LYS A 419 -12.16 -6.32 -11.15
CA LYS A 419 -11.99 -4.87 -11.11
C LYS A 419 -13.34 -4.19 -11.35
N LEU A 420 -13.58 -3.12 -10.61
CA LEU A 420 -14.73 -2.23 -10.74
C LEU A 420 -14.22 -0.80 -10.90
N LEU A 421 -14.66 -0.12 -11.95
CA LEU A 421 -14.46 1.32 -12.13
C LEU A 421 -15.83 1.96 -12.35
N HIS A 422 -16.07 3.06 -11.69
CA HIS A 422 -17.33 3.78 -11.78
C HIS A 422 -17.06 5.28 -11.70
N GLN A 423 -17.72 6.07 -12.56
CA GLN A 423 -17.78 7.50 -12.47
C GLN A 423 -19.22 7.98 -12.62
N TYR A 424 -19.60 8.91 -11.77
CA TYR A 424 -20.89 9.56 -11.81
C TYR A 424 -20.75 11.09 -11.66
N THR A 425 -21.50 11.82 -12.46
CA THR A 425 -21.72 13.25 -12.35
C THR A 425 -23.15 13.57 -12.79
N ASP A 426 -23.75 14.59 -12.19
CA ASP A 426 -25.09 15.08 -12.51
C ASP A 426 -25.10 16.23 -13.52
N GLN A 427 -23.92 16.60 -14.03
CA GLN A 427 -23.72 17.68 -15.00
C GLN A 427 -22.63 17.31 -16.02
N SER A 428 -22.64 17.95 -17.18
CA SER A 428 -21.58 17.78 -18.18
C SER A 428 -20.26 18.30 -17.64
N VAL A 429 -19.20 17.56 -17.88
CA VAL A 429 -17.85 17.92 -17.47
C VAL A 429 -16.93 18.05 -18.68
N VAL A 430 -15.93 18.92 -18.57
CA VAL A 430 -14.91 19.10 -19.61
C VAL A 430 -14.17 17.80 -19.88
N SER A 431 -13.62 17.61 -21.08
CA SER A 431 -12.98 16.36 -21.52
C SER A 431 -11.92 15.84 -20.55
N MET A 432 -11.20 16.70 -19.84
CA MET A 432 -10.21 16.34 -18.83
C MET A 432 -10.79 15.67 -17.57
N GLU A 433 -12.11 15.77 -17.34
CA GLU A 433 -12.82 15.13 -16.21
C GLU A 433 -13.72 13.98 -16.66
N GLN A 434 -13.86 13.75 -17.97
CA GLN A 434 -14.62 12.64 -18.51
C GLN A 434 -13.90 11.31 -18.29
N PHE A 435 -14.67 10.22 -18.29
CA PHE A 435 -14.18 8.86 -18.16
C PHE A 435 -13.98 8.22 -19.54
N SER A 436 -12.84 7.56 -19.70
CA SER A 436 -12.49 6.83 -20.92
C SER A 436 -12.73 5.34 -20.78
N LEU A 437 -13.44 4.75 -21.74
CA LEU A 437 -13.69 3.32 -21.87
C LEU A 437 -13.01 2.79 -23.14
N GLY A 438 -12.49 1.58 -23.06
CA GLY A 438 -11.67 0.91 -24.10
C GLY A 438 -10.21 0.87 -23.69
N GLY A 439 -9.50 -0.13 -24.18
CA GLY A 439 -8.08 -0.35 -23.97
C GLY A 439 -7.74 -1.30 -22.82
N MET A 440 -6.43 -1.47 -22.64
CA MET A 440 -5.84 -2.50 -21.77
C MET A 440 -6.28 -2.40 -20.30
N ASN A 441 -6.59 -1.19 -19.82
CA ASN A 441 -6.90 -0.93 -18.40
C ASN A 441 -8.39 -0.96 -18.07
N THR A 442 -9.26 -0.87 -19.09
CA THR A 442 -10.72 -0.84 -18.92
C THR A 442 -11.40 -1.99 -19.64
N ILE A 443 -11.54 -1.94 -20.97
CA ILE A 443 -12.21 -2.96 -21.77
C ILE A 443 -11.27 -3.40 -22.89
N ARG A 444 -10.56 -4.50 -22.66
CA ARG A 444 -9.60 -5.08 -23.61
C ARG A 444 -10.34 -5.54 -24.86
N GLY A 445 -9.67 -5.48 -26.02
CA GLY A 445 -10.28 -5.79 -27.32
C GLY A 445 -10.86 -4.58 -28.03
N TYR A 446 -10.91 -3.42 -27.37
CA TYR A 446 -11.22 -2.12 -27.98
C TYR A 446 -9.99 -1.21 -27.94
N ARG A 447 -9.93 -0.22 -28.85
CA ARG A 447 -8.92 0.84 -28.82
C ARG A 447 -8.93 1.56 -27.47
N GLU A 448 -7.78 2.04 -27.04
CA GLU A 448 -7.69 2.99 -25.93
C GLU A 448 -8.54 4.24 -26.25
N ASN A 449 -9.31 4.70 -25.26
CA ASN A 449 -10.24 5.83 -25.40
C ASN A 449 -11.35 5.64 -26.46
N GLN A 450 -11.81 4.41 -26.69
CA GLN A 450 -12.87 4.12 -27.67
C GLN A 450 -14.15 4.95 -27.41
N LEU A 451 -14.50 5.14 -26.16
CA LEU A 451 -15.61 5.98 -25.72
C LEU A 451 -15.14 6.91 -24.61
N ILE A 452 -15.51 8.19 -24.71
CA ILE A 452 -15.28 9.20 -23.67
C ILE A 452 -16.64 9.72 -23.21
N ARG A 453 -16.95 9.59 -21.91
CA ARG A 453 -18.28 9.88 -21.35
C ARG A 453 -18.19 10.57 -19.98
N ASP A 454 -19.21 11.33 -19.63
CA ASP A 454 -19.31 11.93 -18.29
C ASP A 454 -19.46 10.87 -17.21
N ASN A 455 -20.23 9.83 -17.49
CA ASN A 455 -20.59 8.74 -16.58
C ASN A 455 -20.18 7.41 -17.16
N ALA A 456 -19.67 6.52 -16.30
CA ALA A 456 -19.25 5.20 -16.73
C ALA A 456 -19.32 4.15 -15.60
N LEU A 457 -19.51 2.91 -16.01
CA LEU A 457 -19.37 1.72 -15.17
C LEU A 457 -18.59 0.66 -15.95
N VAL A 458 -17.51 0.15 -15.37
CA VAL A 458 -16.70 -0.95 -15.92
C VAL A 458 -16.58 -2.06 -14.89
N ILE A 459 -16.77 -3.29 -15.33
CA ILE A 459 -16.56 -4.50 -14.53
C ILE A 459 -15.70 -5.46 -15.35
N SER A 460 -14.57 -5.89 -14.79
CA SER A 460 -13.57 -6.72 -15.48
C SER A 460 -13.15 -7.88 -14.59
N PRO A 461 -13.83 -9.05 -14.65
CA PRO A 461 -13.37 -10.29 -14.05
C PRO A 461 -12.31 -10.98 -14.91
N GLU A 462 -11.26 -11.51 -14.25
CA GLU A 462 -10.24 -12.35 -14.87
C GLU A 462 -9.79 -13.47 -13.93
N LEU A 463 -9.38 -14.60 -14.52
CA LEU A 463 -8.72 -15.68 -13.80
C LEU A 463 -7.25 -15.72 -14.19
N ARG A 464 -6.34 -15.65 -13.23
CA ARG A 464 -4.90 -15.87 -13.46
C ARG A 464 -4.54 -17.30 -13.10
N ILE A 465 -4.36 -18.15 -14.12
CA ILE A 465 -4.08 -19.58 -13.98
C ILE A 465 -2.59 -19.80 -14.22
N PRO A 466 -1.80 -20.22 -13.21
CA PRO A 466 -0.39 -20.52 -13.42
C PRO A 466 -0.24 -21.79 -14.24
N VAL A 467 0.29 -21.68 -15.46
CA VAL A 467 0.47 -22.81 -16.39
C VAL A 467 1.91 -23.30 -16.44
N TYR A 468 2.87 -22.50 -16.02
CA TYR A 468 4.26 -22.90 -15.90
C TYR A 468 4.90 -22.32 -14.64
N LYS A 469 5.57 -23.18 -13.87
CA LYS A 469 6.28 -22.81 -12.64
C LYS A 469 7.76 -23.20 -12.77
N ASP A 470 8.63 -22.46 -12.10
CA ASP A 470 10.04 -22.80 -11.99
C ASP A 470 10.27 -24.02 -11.07
N ARG A 471 11.52 -24.43 -10.95
CA ARG A 471 11.94 -25.56 -10.07
C ARG A 471 11.65 -25.33 -8.58
N TYR A 472 11.36 -24.11 -8.17
CA TYR A 472 11.03 -23.74 -6.79
C TYR A 472 9.52 -23.57 -6.57
N GLY A 473 8.71 -23.81 -7.61
CA GLY A 473 7.27 -23.68 -7.57
C GLY A 473 6.75 -22.24 -7.76
N LYS A 474 7.64 -21.29 -8.12
CA LYS A 474 7.24 -19.91 -8.45
C LYS A 474 6.58 -19.89 -9.83
N PRO A 475 5.35 -19.37 -9.95
CA PRO A 475 4.71 -19.21 -11.24
C PRO A 475 5.47 -18.23 -12.14
N LEU A 476 5.82 -18.67 -13.35
CA LEU A 476 6.49 -17.84 -14.35
C LEU A 476 5.54 -17.44 -15.49
N VAL A 477 4.60 -18.32 -15.86
CA VAL A 477 3.62 -18.06 -16.92
C VAL A 477 2.21 -18.20 -16.38
N TYR A 478 1.38 -17.21 -16.63
CA TYR A 478 -0.05 -17.27 -16.36
C TYR A 478 -0.84 -17.20 -17.65
N LEU A 479 -1.87 -18.04 -17.77
CA LEU A 479 -2.96 -17.89 -18.72
C LEU A 479 -4.09 -17.12 -18.05
N ILE A 480 -4.65 -16.13 -18.77
CA ILE A 480 -5.59 -15.17 -18.17
C ILE A 480 -6.84 -15.07 -19.07
N PRO A 481 -7.82 -15.99 -18.95
CA PRO A 481 -9.14 -15.76 -19.52
C PRO A 481 -9.80 -14.58 -18.78
N PHE A 482 -10.46 -13.71 -19.55
CA PHE A 482 -11.14 -12.53 -19.04
C PHE A 482 -12.44 -12.23 -19.75
N PHE A 483 -13.27 -11.46 -19.09
CA PHE A 483 -14.47 -10.84 -19.65
C PHE A 483 -14.53 -9.40 -19.16
N ASP A 484 -14.65 -8.44 -20.07
CA ASP A 484 -14.74 -7.03 -19.73
C ASP A 484 -16.09 -6.48 -20.18
N PHE A 485 -16.75 -5.73 -19.30
CA PHE A 485 -18.02 -5.06 -19.55
C PHE A 485 -17.90 -3.59 -19.19
N GLY A 486 -18.38 -2.69 -20.05
CA GLY A 486 -18.44 -1.26 -19.76
C GLY A 486 -19.66 -0.61 -20.40
N THR A 487 -20.19 0.36 -19.69
CA THR A 487 -21.26 1.22 -20.19
C THR A 487 -20.97 2.66 -19.82
N GLY A 488 -21.21 3.58 -20.75
CA GLY A 488 -21.03 5.02 -20.54
C GLY A 488 -22.17 5.83 -21.12
N TRP A 489 -22.40 7.01 -20.55
CA TRP A 489 -23.43 7.97 -21.01
C TRP A 489 -23.03 9.41 -20.63
N ASN A 490 -23.51 10.36 -21.40
CA ASN A 490 -23.35 11.77 -21.09
C ASN A 490 -24.57 12.28 -20.29
N THR A 491 -24.35 13.30 -19.49
CA THR A 491 -25.39 13.89 -18.63
C THR A 491 -26.33 14.79 -19.47
N GLU A 492 -25.75 15.52 -20.42
CA GLU A 492 -26.49 16.37 -21.35
C GLU A 492 -26.31 15.91 -22.80
N GLY A 493 -27.19 16.34 -23.70
CA GLY A 493 -27.21 15.93 -25.10
C GLY A 493 -28.03 14.68 -25.35
N PRO A 494 -27.82 13.98 -26.47
CA PRO A 494 -28.48 12.70 -26.73
C PRO A 494 -28.18 11.73 -25.58
N LYS A 495 -29.24 11.19 -24.95
CA LYS A 495 -29.09 10.21 -23.85
C LYS A 495 -28.68 8.85 -24.37
N ASP A 496 -27.63 8.80 -25.18
CA ASP A 496 -27.11 7.59 -25.78
C ASP A 496 -26.22 6.87 -24.77
N ARG A 497 -26.87 6.01 -23.97
CA ARG A 497 -26.12 5.03 -23.19
C ARG A 497 -25.49 4.05 -24.13
N GLU A 498 -24.17 4.00 -24.13
CA GLU A 498 -23.41 3.10 -24.97
C GLU A 498 -22.76 2.01 -24.11
N THR A 499 -22.97 0.76 -24.54
CA THR A 499 -22.45 -0.41 -23.83
C THR A 499 -21.52 -1.18 -24.76
N ILE A 500 -20.35 -1.49 -24.26
CA ILE A 500 -19.32 -2.29 -24.92
C ILE A 500 -18.89 -3.43 -23.99
N TYR A 501 -18.60 -4.58 -24.56
CA TYR A 501 -18.12 -5.74 -23.83
C TYR A 501 -17.26 -6.61 -24.72
N SER A 502 -16.32 -7.32 -24.08
CA SER A 502 -15.37 -8.19 -24.76
C SER A 502 -15.07 -9.42 -23.92
N ALA A 503 -14.57 -10.46 -24.57
CA ALA A 503 -14.01 -11.63 -23.91
C ALA A 503 -12.69 -12.01 -24.60
N GLY A 504 -11.75 -12.57 -23.84
CA GLY A 504 -10.47 -12.86 -24.43
C GLY A 504 -9.53 -13.66 -23.53
N LEU A 505 -8.30 -13.75 -23.99
CA LEU A 505 -7.22 -14.46 -23.33
C LEU A 505 -5.99 -13.55 -23.21
N GLY A 506 -5.37 -13.58 -22.04
CA GLY A 506 -4.07 -12.97 -21.81
C GLY A 506 -3.02 -14.02 -21.45
N VAL A 507 -1.78 -13.69 -21.71
CA VAL A 507 -0.61 -14.45 -21.24
C VAL A 507 0.35 -13.46 -20.58
N THR A 508 0.79 -13.78 -19.36
CA THR A 508 1.89 -13.06 -18.74
C THR A 508 3.07 -14.00 -18.53
N TYR A 509 4.27 -13.48 -18.77
CA TYR A 509 5.52 -14.19 -18.57
C TYR A 509 6.49 -13.37 -17.73
N ASN A 510 6.86 -13.92 -16.57
CA ASN A 510 7.73 -13.29 -15.56
C ASN A 510 8.98 -14.15 -15.34
N PRO A 511 9.95 -14.17 -16.27
CA PRO A 511 11.15 -15.04 -16.16
C PRO A 511 12.04 -14.69 -14.97
N SER A 512 11.93 -13.48 -14.45
CA SER A 512 12.66 -12.99 -13.27
C SER A 512 11.86 -11.89 -12.57
N ASP A 513 12.34 -11.45 -11.42
CA ASP A 513 11.78 -10.28 -10.72
C ASP A 513 12.05 -8.96 -11.46
N TYR A 514 12.81 -8.99 -12.55
CA TYR A 514 13.22 -7.83 -13.34
C TYR A 514 12.57 -7.75 -14.72
N VAL A 515 11.80 -8.74 -15.11
CA VAL A 515 11.18 -8.81 -16.44
C VAL A 515 9.73 -9.23 -16.31
N ASN A 516 8.85 -8.40 -16.83
CA ASN A 516 7.42 -8.67 -16.94
C ASN A 516 6.98 -8.47 -18.39
N MET A 517 6.37 -9.48 -18.97
CA MET A 517 5.77 -9.45 -20.31
C MET A 517 4.29 -9.78 -20.18
N ALA A 518 3.44 -9.04 -20.87
CA ALA A 518 2.01 -9.30 -20.94
C ALA A 518 1.51 -9.09 -22.36
N VAL A 519 0.71 -10.01 -22.84
CA VAL A 519 -0.02 -9.89 -24.12
C VAL A 519 -1.45 -10.31 -23.84
N TYR A 520 -2.40 -9.53 -24.32
CA TYR A 520 -3.82 -9.80 -24.25
C TYR A 520 -4.42 -9.74 -25.65
N TRP A 521 -5.30 -10.67 -25.96
CA TRP A 521 -6.18 -10.63 -27.10
C TRP A 521 -7.63 -10.65 -26.63
N GLY A 522 -8.40 -9.66 -27.05
CA GLY A 522 -9.82 -9.53 -26.74
C GLY A 522 -10.66 -9.45 -28.00
N HIS A 523 -11.74 -10.22 -28.05
CA HIS A 523 -12.77 -10.10 -29.09
C HIS A 523 -13.81 -9.06 -28.63
N ALA A 524 -13.89 -7.95 -29.36
CA ALA A 524 -14.93 -6.95 -29.22
C ALA A 524 -16.25 -7.50 -29.79
N PHE A 525 -17.35 -7.43 -29.00
CA PHE A 525 -18.67 -7.88 -29.48
C PHE A 525 -19.50 -6.77 -30.12
N LYS A 526 -18.98 -5.55 -30.12
CA LYS A 526 -19.58 -4.40 -30.79
C LYS A 526 -18.54 -3.78 -31.71
N ASP A 527 -18.88 -3.66 -32.98
CA ASP A 527 -18.03 -3.02 -33.98
C ASP A 527 -18.21 -1.49 -33.95
N PHE A 528 -17.15 -0.79 -34.31
CA PHE A 528 -17.12 0.64 -34.55
C PHE A 528 -16.52 0.89 -35.93
N ASP A 529 -17.05 1.90 -36.61
CA ASP A 529 -16.43 2.37 -37.86
C ASP A 529 -15.10 3.07 -37.50
N ILE A 530 -14.00 2.45 -37.89
CA ILE A 530 -12.66 2.94 -37.62
C ILE A 530 -12.04 3.36 -38.96
N PRO A 531 -11.47 4.58 -39.07
CA PRO A 531 -11.01 5.12 -40.35
C PRO A 531 -9.86 4.34 -40.99
N ASN A 532 -8.97 3.75 -40.19
CA ASN A 532 -7.81 2.93 -40.66
C ASN A 532 -7.59 1.74 -39.73
N ASP A 533 -7.66 0.52 -40.30
CA ASP A 533 -7.57 -0.76 -39.57
C ASP A 533 -6.14 -1.34 -39.59
N ASP A 534 -5.14 -0.54 -39.25
CA ASP A 534 -3.74 -1.00 -39.32
C ASP A 534 -3.03 -1.09 -37.95
N ASP A 535 -3.73 -0.78 -36.83
CA ASP A 535 -3.16 -0.87 -35.49
C ASP A 535 -3.44 -2.24 -34.84
N LEU A 536 -2.55 -2.70 -33.97
CA LEU A 536 -2.75 -3.95 -33.24
C LEU A 536 -4.00 -3.91 -32.33
N GLN A 537 -4.39 -2.74 -31.83
CA GLN A 537 -5.60 -2.58 -31.02
C GLN A 537 -6.88 -2.81 -31.81
N ASP A 538 -6.87 -2.59 -33.14
CA ASP A 538 -8.00 -2.88 -34.01
C ASP A 538 -8.29 -4.38 -34.12
N TYR A 539 -7.24 -5.18 -33.96
CA TYR A 539 -7.33 -6.64 -33.85
C TYR A 539 -7.53 -7.13 -32.41
N GLY A 540 -7.76 -6.19 -31.48
CA GLY A 540 -7.96 -6.48 -30.05
C GLY A 540 -6.69 -6.89 -29.31
N ILE A 541 -5.50 -6.59 -29.84
CA ILE A 541 -4.21 -6.99 -29.26
C ILE A 541 -3.62 -5.86 -28.44
N HIS A 542 -3.37 -6.15 -27.16
CA HIS A 542 -2.67 -5.25 -26.24
C HIS A 542 -1.42 -5.94 -25.70
N PHE A 543 -0.31 -5.23 -25.63
CA PHE A 543 0.93 -5.78 -25.09
C PHE A 543 1.67 -4.81 -24.18
N GLN A 544 2.49 -5.38 -23.31
CA GLN A 544 3.41 -4.65 -22.44
C GLN A 544 4.65 -5.52 -22.20
N LEU A 545 5.82 -4.90 -22.29
CA LEU A 545 7.10 -5.43 -21.81
C LEU A 545 7.69 -4.43 -20.84
N ARG A 546 8.10 -4.88 -19.67
CA ARG A 546 8.84 -4.07 -18.69
C ARG A 546 10.10 -4.79 -18.25
N ILE A 547 11.19 -4.05 -18.13
CA ILE A 547 12.49 -4.52 -17.65
C ILE A 547 13.01 -3.50 -16.65
N GLY A 548 13.28 -3.90 -15.41
CA GLY A 548 13.73 -2.97 -14.36
C GLY A 548 13.93 -3.60 -13.00
N THR A 549 14.39 -2.83 -12.04
CA THR A 549 14.78 -3.30 -10.70
C THR A 549 13.63 -3.40 -9.71
N ASP A 550 12.55 -2.66 -9.92
CA ASP A 550 11.32 -2.76 -9.13
C ASP A 550 10.16 -2.28 -10.00
N PHE A 551 9.20 -3.18 -10.26
CA PHE A 551 8.04 -2.82 -11.02
C PHE A 551 6.98 -2.26 -10.09
N TRP A 552 6.71 -0.96 -10.21
CA TRP A 552 5.45 -0.45 -9.74
C TRP A 552 4.35 -0.93 -10.70
N ASP A 553 3.88 -2.13 -10.47
CA ASP A 553 2.62 -2.59 -11.03
C ASP A 553 1.53 -2.03 -10.11
N PRO A 554 0.62 -1.18 -10.60
CA PRO A 554 -0.55 -0.77 -9.82
C PRO A 554 -1.42 -1.97 -9.40
N THR A 555 -1.29 -3.12 -10.07
CA THR A 555 -1.88 -4.38 -9.64
C THR A 555 -1.09 -5.06 -8.51
N HIS A 556 0.15 -4.66 -8.23
CA HIS A 556 0.94 -5.15 -7.09
C HIS A 556 0.39 -4.72 -5.72
N TYR A 557 -0.44 -3.71 -5.68
CA TYR A 557 -1.21 -3.39 -4.47
C TYR A 557 -2.25 -4.46 -4.15
N ILE A 558 -2.46 -5.44 -5.02
CA ILE A 558 -3.60 -6.36 -5.04
C ILE A 558 -3.15 -7.82 -5.10
N GLY A 559 -1.88 -8.12 -4.96
CA GLY A 559 -1.39 -9.49 -4.87
C GLY A 559 -0.96 -9.84 -3.45
N PRO A 560 -1.16 -11.09 -2.98
CA PRO A 560 -0.54 -11.54 -1.74
C PRO A 560 0.97 -11.40 -1.88
N GLN A 561 1.57 -10.49 -1.12
CA GLN A 561 3.03 -10.48 -0.95
C GLN A 561 3.40 -11.76 -0.19
N LYS A 562 3.96 -12.74 -0.91
CA LYS A 562 4.54 -13.94 -0.32
C LYS A 562 5.86 -13.63 0.35
#